data_8e6c3540d6aae163d2bbd9d70a9d5061
#
_entry.id   8e6c3540d6aae163d2bbd9d70a9d5061
#
_cell.length_a   1.000
_cell.length_b   1.000
_cell.length_c   1.000
_cell.angle_alpha   90.00
_cell.angle_beta   90.00
_cell.angle_gamma   90.00
#
_symmetry.space_group_name_H-M   'P 1'
#
loop_
_entity.id
_entity.type
_entity.pdbx_description
1 polymer ?
#
loop_
_entity_poly.entity_id
_entity_poly.type
_entity_poly.pdbx_seq_one_letter_code
_entity_poly.pdbx_strand_id
1 'polypeptide(L)'
;MTSEDLLKESRAMNAELQAKNAELQDKNAELLQAKNAELETKCDELKTKNDELQAEIAAGDKSSKKKSKRESKKASKVQDNDIIQLNIGGEKVTTERCTLCQVKGSLLAKMFSGPPSDDLKRDEDGAIFLDYNPEHFRLILDYLRAKKIAQPGESIALPKVAEDKLAHFNDVLQKLGLNDEIVAAEIAPSEKFDQHSREATIEESGAVAVNGRNVGHSYILGKNVYQQGILLKLKLESFQDKEWMFVGVLRGDAKPPEVDPLYSHKWNGSYGWAFGRKYGSVWNNGAGKNKDALRKIAKEGDTVELVLNCLASKPKVSLHFTSGKEFHIEIPKSQSWRLNVNLHGSNDKIRIMNE
;
A
#
# COMPACT_ATOMS: atom_id res chain seq x y z
N MET A 1 21.39 50.49 -12.37
CA MET A 1 21.86 49.10 -12.18
C MET A 1 22.00 48.51 -13.57
N THR A 2 23.18 48.12 -13.98
CA THR A 2 23.41 47.56 -15.30
C THR A 2 23.08 46.07 -15.33
N SER A 3 22.89 45.49 -16.52
CA SER A 3 22.67 44.04 -16.68
C SER A 3 23.82 43.19 -16.08
N GLU A 4 25.03 43.76 -16.07
CA GLU A 4 26.23 43.16 -15.47
C GLU A 4 26.17 43.12 -13.95
N ASP A 5 25.63 44.18 -13.31
CA ASP A 5 25.46 44.27 -11.85
C ASP A 5 24.47 43.20 -11.36
N LEU A 6 23.34 43.00 -12.08
CA LEU A 6 22.33 41.96 -11.78
C LEU A 6 22.90 40.56 -11.92
N LEU A 7 23.74 40.33 -12.92
CA LEU A 7 24.35 39.03 -13.15
C LEU A 7 25.36 38.69 -12.03
N LYS A 8 26.08 39.70 -11.53
CA LYS A 8 27.06 39.54 -10.45
C LYS A 8 26.37 39.27 -9.11
N GLU A 9 25.25 39.96 -8.84
CA GLU A 9 24.42 39.72 -7.65
C GLU A 9 23.76 38.33 -7.67
N SER A 10 23.24 37.88 -8.81
CA SER A 10 22.69 36.53 -8.99
C SER A 10 23.73 35.42 -8.77
N ARG A 11 24.98 35.64 -9.24
CA ARG A 11 26.08 34.68 -9.00
C ARG A 11 26.47 34.61 -7.53
N ALA A 12 26.50 35.75 -6.85
CA ALA A 12 26.82 35.81 -5.42
C ALA A 12 25.74 35.11 -4.58
N MET A 13 24.46 35.34 -4.90
CA MET A 13 23.34 34.67 -4.25
C MET A 13 23.33 33.14 -4.47
N ASN A 14 23.66 32.70 -5.68
CA ASN A 14 23.79 31.30 -5.97
C ASN A 14 24.95 30.62 -5.20
N ALA A 15 26.07 31.32 -5.05
CA ALA A 15 27.20 30.82 -4.26
C ALA A 15 26.84 30.70 -2.77
N GLU A 16 26.10 31.69 -2.22
CA GLU A 16 25.62 31.64 -0.84
C GLU A 16 24.62 30.49 -0.62
N LEU A 17 23.70 30.28 -1.57
CA LEU A 17 22.75 29.16 -1.52
C LEU A 17 23.44 27.78 -1.59
N GLN A 18 24.47 27.66 -2.41
CA GLN A 18 25.27 26.43 -2.48
C GLN A 18 26.02 26.18 -1.17
N ALA A 19 26.59 27.21 -0.55
CA ALA A 19 27.28 27.07 0.74
C ALA A 19 26.28 26.64 1.86
N LYS A 20 25.10 27.27 1.92
CA LYS A 20 24.04 26.88 2.87
C LYS A 20 23.53 25.45 2.64
N ASN A 21 23.38 25.03 1.40
CA ASN A 21 22.99 23.67 1.08
C ASN A 21 24.05 22.64 1.52
N ALA A 22 25.33 22.93 1.35
CA ALA A 22 26.41 22.09 1.82
C ALA A 22 26.39 21.97 3.36
N GLU A 23 26.27 23.11 4.07
CA GLU A 23 26.13 23.08 5.54
C GLU A 23 24.94 22.29 6.05
N LEU A 24 23.78 22.40 5.37
CA LEU A 24 22.60 21.61 5.71
C LEU A 24 22.78 20.12 5.43
N GLN A 25 23.49 19.74 4.38
CA GLN A 25 23.81 18.35 4.08
C GLN A 25 24.72 17.74 5.15
N ASP A 26 25.73 18.48 5.60
CA ASP A 26 26.64 18.05 6.67
C ASP A 26 25.88 17.86 8.00
N LYS A 27 25.05 18.84 8.39
CA LYS A 27 24.20 18.72 9.60
C LYS A 27 23.23 17.55 9.54
N ASN A 28 22.65 17.30 8.37
CA ASN A 28 21.75 16.16 8.19
C ASN A 28 22.52 14.83 8.27
N ALA A 29 23.73 14.76 7.76
CA ALA A 29 24.57 13.57 7.85
C ALA A 29 24.95 13.26 9.32
N GLU A 30 25.37 14.28 10.08
CA GLU A 30 25.67 14.16 11.52
C GLU A 30 24.44 13.70 12.33
N LEU A 31 23.26 14.28 12.05
CA LEU A 31 22.01 13.93 12.75
C LEU A 31 21.58 12.49 12.45
N LEU A 32 21.74 12.05 11.20
CA LEU A 32 21.45 10.67 10.79
C LEU A 32 22.41 9.69 11.46
N GLN A 33 23.69 10.03 11.54
CA GLN A 33 24.70 9.18 12.19
C GLN A 33 24.44 9.06 13.69
N ALA A 34 24.11 10.15 14.38
CA ALA A 34 23.72 10.14 15.78
C ALA A 34 22.46 9.30 16.04
N LYS A 35 21.43 9.43 15.20
CA LYS A 35 20.21 8.63 15.31
C LYS A 35 20.43 7.14 15.05
N ASN A 36 21.29 6.80 14.09
CA ASN A 36 21.62 5.40 13.85
C ASN A 36 22.35 4.78 15.03
N ALA A 37 23.30 5.48 15.64
CA ALA A 37 23.98 5.01 16.85
C ALA A 37 23.01 4.81 18.05
N GLU A 38 22.04 5.74 18.22
CA GLU A 38 20.99 5.59 19.24
C GLU A 38 20.11 4.36 18.99
N LEU A 39 19.75 4.10 17.72
CA LEU A 39 18.95 2.94 17.32
C LEU A 39 19.71 1.62 17.52
N GLU A 40 20.99 1.58 17.19
CA GLU A 40 21.85 0.40 17.46
C GLU A 40 21.90 0.08 18.94
N THR A 41 22.11 1.09 19.80
CA THR A 41 22.11 0.92 21.26
C THR A 41 20.77 0.35 21.74
N LYS A 42 19.65 0.89 21.29
CA LYS A 42 18.31 0.38 21.64
C LYS A 42 18.06 -1.04 21.14
N CYS A 43 18.57 -1.40 19.96
CA CYS A 43 18.49 -2.77 19.46
C CYS A 43 19.24 -3.76 20.36
N ASP A 44 20.41 -3.38 20.83
CA ASP A 44 21.20 -4.25 21.71
C ASP A 44 20.59 -4.38 23.10
N GLU A 45 20.03 -3.29 23.66
CA GLU A 45 19.23 -3.35 24.89
C GLU A 45 18.01 -4.28 24.77
N LEU A 46 17.30 -4.22 23.63
CA LEU A 46 16.15 -5.09 23.38
C LEU A 46 16.56 -6.55 23.20
N LYS A 47 17.70 -6.83 22.58
CA LYS A 47 18.25 -8.20 22.48
C LYS A 47 18.56 -8.75 23.87
N THR A 48 19.27 -7.97 24.68
CA THR A 48 19.61 -8.37 26.05
C THR A 48 18.37 -8.68 26.88
N LYS A 49 17.35 -7.80 26.82
CA LYS A 49 16.07 -8.04 27.49
C LYS A 49 15.34 -9.29 27.00
N ASN A 50 15.41 -9.55 25.67
CA ASN A 50 14.79 -10.75 25.11
C ASN A 50 15.50 -12.02 25.58
N ASP A 51 16.82 -12.00 25.68
CA ASP A 51 17.62 -13.12 26.16
C ASP A 51 17.37 -13.37 27.67
N GLU A 52 17.23 -12.30 28.46
CA GLU A 52 16.83 -12.40 29.88
C GLU A 52 15.45 -13.02 30.06
N LEU A 53 14.45 -12.57 29.27
CA LEU A 53 13.10 -13.14 29.30
C LEU A 53 13.07 -14.61 28.86
N GLN A 54 13.87 -14.97 27.86
CA GLN A 54 13.98 -16.38 27.44
C GLN A 54 14.64 -17.24 28.54
N ALA A 55 15.62 -16.69 29.24
CA ALA A 55 16.25 -17.38 30.40
C ALA A 55 15.26 -17.55 31.57
N GLU A 56 14.42 -16.54 31.85
CA GLU A 56 13.37 -16.64 32.88
C GLU A 56 12.31 -17.68 32.52
N ILE A 57 11.88 -17.73 31.27
CA ILE A 57 10.94 -18.76 30.75
C ILE A 57 11.56 -20.15 30.92
N ALA A 58 12.84 -20.32 30.56
CA ALA A 58 13.55 -21.58 30.69
C ALA A 58 13.78 -21.99 32.16
N ALA A 59 13.95 -21.03 33.08
CA ALA A 59 14.09 -21.25 34.52
C ALA A 59 12.74 -21.59 35.18
N GLY A 60 11.64 -20.91 34.74
CA GLY A 60 10.28 -21.19 35.22
C GLY A 60 9.81 -22.60 34.89
N ASP A 61 10.23 -23.15 33.75
CA ASP A 61 9.89 -24.51 33.33
C ASP A 61 10.58 -25.62 34.19
N LYS A 62 11.65 -25.28 34.93
CA LYS A 62 12.35 -26.21 35.84
C LYS A 62 11.76 -26.28 37.24
N SER A 63 11.03 -25.26 37.69
CA SER A 63 10.45 -25.23 39.04
C SER A 63 9.08 -25.90 39.13
N SER A 64 8.37 -26.05 38.03
CA SER A 64 7.03 -26.67 37.97
C SER A 64 7.02 -28.19 37.85
N LYS A 65 8.18 -28.84 37.65
CA LYS A 65 8.27 -30.32 37.51
C LYS A 65 8.25 -31.11 38.81
N LYS A 66 8.06 -30.49 39.98
CA LYS A 66 8.10 -31.19 41.28
C LYS A 66 6.80 -31.28 42.09
N LYS A 67 5.67 -30.79 41.57
CA LYS A 67 4.36 -30.97 42.23
C LYS A 67 3.22 -31.02 41.17
N SER A 68 2.98 -32.17 40.60
CA SER A 68 1.64 -32.63 40.21
C SER A 68 1.72 -33.90 39.39
N LYS A 69 1.86 -35.01 40.08
CA LYS A 69 1.59 -36.33 39.55
C LYS A 69 0.15 -36.67 39.97
N ARG A 70 -0.82 -36.09 39.27
CA ARG A 70 -2.21 -36.56 39.16
C ARG A 70 -2.98 -35.61 38.21
N GLU A 71 -3.60 -36.24 37.19
CA GLU A 71 -4.44 -35.63 36.16
C GLU A 71 -3.72 -34.96 34.98
N SER A 72 -3.12 -35.77 34.15
CA SER A 72 -2.76 -35.41 32.77
C SER A 72 -4.00 -35.32 31.90
N LYS A 73 -4.69 -34.16 31.84
CA LYS A 73 -5.37 -33.76 30.60
C LYS A 73 -4.28 -33.48 29.56
N LYS A 74 -4.25 -34.28 28.51
CA LYS A 74 -3.40 -34.08 27.32
C LYS A 74 -3.50 -32.62 26.88
N ALA A 75 -2.48 -31.80 27.14
CA ALA A 75 -2.29 -30.56 26.41
C ALA A 75 -2.01 -30.95 24.97
N SER A 76 -3.01 -30.88 24.12
CA SER A 76 -2.86 -31.11 22.67
C SER A 76 -1.87 -30.05 22.16
N LYS A 77 -0.81 -30.50 21.53
CA LYS A 77 0.17 -29.64 20.86
C LYS A 77 -0.62 -28.81 19.82
N VAL A 78 -0.64 -27.50 20.01
CA VAL A 78 -1.29 -26.57 19.08
C VAL A 78 -0.68 -26.76 17.70
N GLN A 79 -1.51 -27.06 16.70
CA GLN A 79 -1.09 -27.26 15.32
C GLN A 79 -1.68 -26.14 14.44
N ASP A 80 -0.92 -25.70 13.46
CA ASP A 80 -1.37 -24.65 12.51
C ASP A 80 -2.65 -25.06 11.76
N ASN A 81 -2.86 -26.35 11.55
CA ASN A 81 -4.02 -26.93 10.85
C ASN A 81 -5.19 -27.26 11.78
N ASP A 82 -5.16 -26.88 13.06
CA ASP A 82 -6.30 -27.08 13.93
C ASP A 82 -7.56 -26.40 13.37
N ILE A 83 -8.67 -27.12 13.37
CA ILE A 83 -9.96 -26.60 12.97
C ILE A 83 -10.55 -25.77 14.11
N ILE A 84 -10.87 -24.53 13.84
CA ILE A 84 -11.49 -23.60 14.77
C ILE A 84 -12.96 -23.40 14.39
N GLN A 85 -13.85 -23.60 15.38
CA GLN A 85 -15.27 -23.30 15.25
C GLN A 85 -15.52 -21.91 15.83
N LEU A 86 -16.08 -21.04 15.00
CA LEU A 86 -16.44 -19.66 15.35
C LEU A 86 -17.95 -19.49 15.27
N ASN A 87 -18.48 -18.67 16.15
CA ASN A 87 -19.82 -18.13 16.08
C ASN A 87 -19.68 -16.60 15.87
N ILE A 88 -19.96 -16.12 14.69
CA ILE A 88 -19.81 -14.72 14.31
C ILE A 88 -21.19 -14.07 14.31
N GLY A 89 -21.51 -13.31 15.36
CA GLY A 89 -22.80 -12.65 15.47
C GLY A 89 -24.01 -13.57 15.31
N GLY A 90 -23.89 -14.83 15.70
CA GLY A 90 -24.92 -15.87 15.57
C GLY A 90 -24.74 -16.85 14.39
N GLU A 91 -23.92 -16.53 13.40
CA GLU A 91 -23.58 -17.46 12.30
C GLU A 91 -22.37 -18.33 12.64
N LYS A 92 -22.52 -19.66 12.44
CA LYS A 92 -21.44 -20.61 12.67
C LYS A 92 -20.55 -20.73 11.45
N VAL A 93 -19.26 -20.54 11.67
CA VAL A 93 -18.22 -20.61 10.64
C VAL A 93 -17.08 -21.49 11.13
N THR A 94 -16.57 -22.34 10.24
CA THR A 94 -15.43 -23.20 10.51
C THR A 94 -14.26 -22.77 9.64
N THR A 95 -13.07 -22.64 10.25
CA THR A 95 -11.85 -22.27 9.54
C THR A 95 -10.63 -22.93 10.18
N GLU A 96 -9.50 -22.92 9.50
CA GLU A 96 -8.26 -23.40 10.08
C GLU A 96 -7.58 -22.26 10.88
N ARG A 97 -6.87 -22.64 11.94
CA ARG A 97 -6.07 -21.72 12.77
C ARG A 97 -5.12 -20.86 11.94
N CYS A 98 -4.36 -21.49 11.03
CA CYS A 98 -3.41 -20.80 10.18
C CYS A 98 -4.06 -19.73 9.29
N THR A 99 -5.32 -19.88 8.90
CA THR A 99 -6.07 -18.85 8.17
C THR A 99 -6.27 -17.60 9.00
N LEU A 100 -6.65 -17.74 10.28
CA LEU A 100 -6.82 -16.60 11.19
C LEU A 100 -5.49 -15.92 11.55
N CYS A 101 -4.39 -16.64 11.47
CA CYS A 101 -3.04 -16.16 11.82
C CYS A 101 -2.24 -15.63 10.62
N GLN A 102 -2.84 -15.51 9.41
CA GLN A 102 -2.16 -15.06 8.19
C GLN A 102 -1.51 -13.68 8.33
N VAL A 103 -2.15 -12.77 9.04
CA VAL A 103 -1.64 -11.40 9.23
C VAL A 103 -1.00 -11.29 10.60
N LYS A 104 0.33 -11.34 10.63
CA LYS A 104 1.08 -11.23 11.89
C LYS A 104 0.80 -9.89 12.58
N GLY A 105 0.59 -9.93 13.90
CA GLY A 105 0.30 -8.72 14.69
C GLY A 105 -1.16 -8.31 14.71
N SER A 106 -2.02 -8.87 13.86
CA SER A 106 -3.47 -8.66 13.91
C SER A 106 -4.08 -9.20 15.23
N LEU A 107 -5.28 -8.71 15.57
CA LEU A 107 -6.00 -9.22 16.74
C LEU A 107 -6.33 -10.71 16.58
N LEU A 108 -6.70 -11.14 15.37
CA LEU A 108 -6.97 -12.56 15.08
C LEU A 108 -5.71 -13.41 15.33
N ALA A 109 -4.56 -12.99 14.84
CA ALA A 109 -3.31 -13.71 15.10
C ALA A 109 -2.99 -13.77 16.60
N LYS A 110 -3.19 -12.69 17.37
CA LYS A 110 -2.99 -12.68 18.82
C LYS A 110 -3.93 -13.63 19.55
N MET A 111 -5.19 -13.73 19.12
CA MET A 111 -6.19 -14.60 19.72
C MET A 111 -5.97 -16.08 19.43
N PHE A 112 -5.42 -16.41 18.26
CA PHE A 112 -5.40 -17.78 17.74
C PHE A 112 -4.01 -18.38 17.54
N SER A 113 -2.90 -17.66 17.69
CA SER A 113 -1.54 -18.20 17.52
C SER A 113 -1.05 -19.08 18.70
N GLY A 114 -1.74 -19.03 19.82
CA GLY A 114 -1.43 -19.82 21.03
C GLY A 114 -2.50 -20.89 21.34
N PRO A 115 -2.36 -21.60 22.47
CA PRO A 115 -3.45 -22.42 23.00
C PRO A 115 -4.68 -21.53 23.22
N PRO A 116 -5.91 -22.06 23.00
CA PRO A 116 -7.12 -21.29 23.21
C PRO A 116 -7.12 -20.67 24.62
N SER A 117 -7.19 -19.35 24.69
CA SER A 117 -7.32 -18.66 25.98
C SER A 117 -8.68 -18.98 26.59
N ASP A 118 -8.71 -19.24 27.89
CA ASP A 118 -9.96 -19.41 28.62
C ASP A 118 -10.80 -18.12 28.67
N ASP A 119 -10.20 -16.96 28.32
CA ASP A 119 -10.87 -15.66 28.25
C ASP A 119 -11.76 -15.51 27.01
N LEU A 120 -11.63 -16.39 26.01
CA LEU A 120 -12.45 -16.33 24.81
C LEU A 120 -13.87 -16.82 25.11
N LYS A 121 -14.84 -15.93 24.93
CA LYS A 121 -16.27 -16.28 25.06
C LYS A 121 -16.62 -17.40 24.11
N ARG A 122 -17.40 -18.37 24.62
CA ARG A 122 -17.91 -19.49 23.83
C ARG A 122 -19.43 -19.53 23.89
N ASP A 123 -20.02 -20.00 22.81
CA ASP A 123 -21.45 -20.31 22.80
C ASP A 123 -21.75 -21.66 23.46
N GLU A 124 -23.04 -22.05 23.47
CA GLU A 124 -23.53 -23.28 24.11
C GLU A 124 -22.93 -24.56 23.49
N ASP A 125 -22.52 -24.48 22.19
CA ASP A 125 -21.88 -25.59 21.46
C ASP A 125 -20.34 -25.57 21.59
N GLY A 126 -19.78 -24.60 22.34
CA GLY A 126 -18.35 -24.45 22.55
C GLY A 126 -17.59 -23.71 21.46
N ALA A 127 -18.28 -23.18 20.44
CA ALA A 127 -17.66 -22.35 19.41
C ALA A 127 -17.26 -20.98 19.99
N ILE A 128 -16.14 -20.42 19.53
CA ILE A 128 -15.66 -19.12 19.99
C ILE A 128 -16.57 -18.03 19.44
N PHE A 129 -17.21 -17.26 20.31
CA PHE A 129 -18.13 -16.20 19.96
C PHE A 129 -17.39 -14.90 19.68
N LEU A 130 -17.59 -14.34 18.48
CA LEU A 130 -17.10 -13.04 18.05
C LEU A 130 -18.28 -12.17 17.63
N ASP A 131 -18.47 -11.05 18.30
CA ASP A 131 -19.60 -10.13 18.07
C ASP A 131 -19.28 -9.17 16.91
N TYR A 132 -19.26 -9.71 15.70
CA TYR A 132 -19.09 -8.99 14.44
C TYR A 132 -20.23 -9.28 13.48
N ASN A 133 -20.43 -8.39 12.50
CA ASN A 133 -21.35 -8.65 11.40
C ASN A 133 -20.85 -9.87 10.57
N PRO A 134 -21.68 -10.91 10.42
CA PRO A 134 -21.28 -12.15 9.72
C PRO A 134 -20.88 -11.93 8.26
N GLU A 135 -21.60 -11.06 7.52
CA GLU A 135 -21.29 -10.75 6.12
C GLU A 135 -19.88 -10.13 6.00
N HIS A 136 -19.56 -9.17 6.86
CA HIS A 136 -18.26 -8.52 6.86
C HIS A 136 -17.13 -9.49 7.23
N PHE A 137 -17.36 -10.30 8.26
CA PHE A 137 -16.36 -11.26 8.70
C PHE A 137 -16.12 -12.36 7.66
N ARG A 138 -17.15 -12.75 6.89
CA ARG A 138 -17.03 -13.70 5.77
C ARG A 138 -16.10 -13.15 4.69
N LEU A 139 -16.26 -11.89 4.29
CA LEU A 139 -15.37 -11.22 3.33
C LEU A 139 -13.91 -11.21 3.81
N ILE A 140 -13.70 -10.96 5.10
CA ILE A 140 -12.35 -11.02 5.70
C ILE A 140 -11.78 -12.44 5.64
N LEU A 141 -12.56 -13.45 6.01
CA LEU A 141 -12.13 -14.86 5.94
C LEU A 141 -11.80 -15.29 4.51
N ASP A 142 -12.60 -14.88 3.55
CA ASP A 142 -12.37 -15.25 2.14
C ASP A 142 -11.08 -14.61 1.61
N TYR A 143 -10.79 -13.37 1.99
CA TYR A 143 -9.50 -12.75 1.69
C TYR A 143 -8.33 -13.49 2.35
N LEU A 144 -8.44 -13.84 3.64
CA LEU A 144 -7.39 -14.56 4.37
C LEU A 144 -7.17 -15.97 3.80
N ARG A 145 -8.22 -16.64 3.34
CA ARG A 145 -8.14 -17.94 2.63
C ARG A 145 -7.42 -17.80 1.30
N ALA A 146 -7.80 -16.79 0.50
CA ALA A 146 -7.12 -16.49 -0.75
C ALA A 146 -5.64 -16.19 -0.53
N LYS A 147 -5.32 -15.40 0.49
CA LYS A 147 -3.93 -15.09 0.87
C LYS A 147 -3.12 -16.33 1.25
N LYS A 148 -3.75 -17.30 1.92
CA LYS A 148 -3.09 -18.56 2.31
C LYS A 148 -2.64 -19.38 1.11
N ILE A 149 -3.41 -19.38 0.02
CA ILE A 149 -3.15 -20.22 -1.17
C ILE A 149 -2.43 -19.49 -2.28
N ALA A 150 -2.37 -18.14 -2.24
CA ALA A 150 -1.73 -17.34 -3.26
C ALA A 150 -0.22 -17.62 -3.36
N GLN A 151 0.29 -17.69 -4.59
CA GLN A 151 1.73 -17.79 -4.84
C GLN A 151 2.43 -16.44 -4.59
N PRO A 152 3.73 -16.43 -4.27
CA PRO A 152 4.48 -15.19 -4.12
C PRO A 152 4.36 -14.30 -5.36
N GLY A 153 3.82 -13.08 -5.17
CA GLY A 153 3.58 -12.12 -6.26
C GLY A 153 2.23 -12.25 -6.96
N GLU A 154 1.38 -13.16 -6.55
CA GLU A 154 0.00 -13.25 -7.04
C GLU A 154 -0.87 -12.17 -6.37
N SER A 155 -1.65 -11.47 -7.19
CA SER A 155 -2.61 -10.46 -6.71
C SER A 155 -3.85 -11.14 -6.13
N ILE A 156 -4.22 -10.77 -4.92
CA ILE A 156 -5.40 -11.28 -4.22
C ILE A 156 -6.55 -10.31 -4.45
N ALA A 157 -7.70 -10.83 -4.87
CA ALA A 157 -8.90 -10.03 -5.03
C ALA A 157 -9.29 -9.34 -3.71
N LEU A 158 -9.48 -8.03 -3.78
CA LEU A 158 -9.90 -7.24 -2.62
C LEU A 158 -11.38 -7.47 -2.31
N PRO A 159 -11.79 -7.44 -1.01
CA PRO A 159 -13.18 -7.54 -0.64
C PRO A 159 -14.00 -6.41 -1.27
N LYS A 160 -15.06 -6.75 -2.02
CA LYS A 160 -16.01 -5.78 -2.59
C LYS A 160 -17.11 -5.52 -1.57
N VAL A 161 -17.24 -4.28 -1.14
CA VAL A 161 -18.22 -3.85 -0.14
C VAL A 161 -19.10 -2.73 -0.71
N ALA A 162 -20.40 -2.81 -0.48
CA ALA A 162 -21.32 -1.75 -0.88
C ALA A 162 -21.00 -0.44 -0.12
N GLU A 163 -21.19 0.70 -0.78
CA GLU A 163 -20.81 2.03 -0.26
C GLU A 163 -21.41 2.30 1.13
N ASP A 164 -22.69 1.97 1.33
CA ASP A 164 -23.41 2.13 2.60
C ASP A 164 -22.84 1.27 3.75
N LYS A 165 -22.17 0.15 3.44
CA LYS A 165 -21.55 -0.77 4.41
C LYS A 165 -20.06 -0.54 4.61
N LEU A 166 -19.43 0.26 3.73
CA LEU A 166 -17.97 0.39 3.66
C LEU A 166 -17.36 0.98 4.94
N ALA A 167 -18.00 2.03 5.50
CA ALA A 167 -17.51 2.65 6.75
C ALA A 167 -17.47 1.63 7.90
N HIS A 168 -18.55 0.86 8.07
CA HIS A 168 -18.61 -0.15 9.12
C HIS A 168 -17.64 -1.32 8.88
N PHE A 169 -17.44 -1.75 7.62
CA PHE A 169 -16.46 -2.76 7.29
C PHE A 169 -15.04 -2.30 7.64
N ASN A 170 -14.70 -1.05 7.33
CA ASN A 170 -13.40 -0.46 7.65
C ASN A 170 -13.17 -0.35 9.16
N ASP A 171 -14.20 -0.04 9.95
CA ASP A 171 -14.13 -0.07 11.41
C ASP A 171 -13.81 -1.47 11.95
N VAL A 172 -14.39 -2.51 11.35
CA VAL A 172 -14.08 -3.90 11.69
C VAL A 172 -12.63 -4.25 11.35
N LEU A 173 -12.15 -3.86 10.16
CA LEU A 173 -10.74 -4.07 9.78
C LEU A 173 -9.79 -3.39 10.75
N GLN A 174 -10.10 -2.15 11.15
CA GLN A 174 -9.27 -1.40 12.10
C GLN A 174 -9.25 -2.07 13.48
N LYS A 175 -10.40 -2.49 14.01
CA LYS A 175 -10.50 -3.21 15.29
C LYS A 175 -9.74 -4.53 15.27
N LEU A 176 -9.75 -5.23 14.15
CA LEU A 176 -9.01 -6.49 13.97
C LEU A 176 -7.51 -6.27 13.67
N GLY A 177 -7.06 -5.03 13.44
CA GLY A 177 -5.69 -4.72 13.04
C GLY A 177 -5.34 -5.27 11.66
N LEU A 178 -6.31 -5.27 10.74
CA LEU A 178 -6.19 -5.79 9.37
C LEU A 178 -6.20 -4.69 8.31
N ASN A 179 -6.40 -3.43 8.69
CA ASN A 179 -6.49 -2.28 7.79
C ASN A 179 -5.21 -1.96 7.01
N ASP A 180 -4.05 -2.45 7.46
CA ASP A 180 -2.78 -2.31 6.72
C ASP A 180 -2.63 -3.36 5.62
N GLU A 181 -3.35 -4.47 5.75
CA GLU A 181 -3.31 -5.62 4.85
C GLU A 181 -4.51 -5.67 3.90
N ILE A 182 -5.71 -5.48 4.43
CA ILE A 182 -6.95 -5.57 3.66
C ILE A 182 -7.43 -4.17 3.32
N VAL A 183 -7.53 -3.90 2.02
CA VAL A 183 -8.19 -2.70 1.50
C VAL A 183 -9.59 -3.11 1.07
N ALA A 184 -10.62 -2.50 1.64
CA ALA A 184 -11.95 -2.62 1.07
C ALA A 184 -11.98 -1.86 -0.25
N ALA A 185 -12.18 -2.55 -1.34
CA ALA A 185 -12.48 -1.90 -2.60
C ALA A 185 -13.91 -1.36 -2.51
N GLU A 186 -14.05 -0.04 -2.60
CA GLU A 186 -15.34 0.57 -2.87
C GLU A 186 -15.85 -0.01 -4.19
N ILE A 187 -17.12 -0.42 -4.25
CA ILE A 187 -17.83 -0.62 -5.51
C ILE A 187 -18.07 0.80 -6.05
N ALA A 188 -16.98 1.44 -6.44
CA ALA A 188 -17.02 2.81 -6.94
C ALA A 188 -17.81 2.85 -8.24
N PRO A 189 -18.49 3.96 -8.54
CA PRO A 189 -18.95 4.24 -9.89
C PRO A 189 -17.74 4.07 -10.80
N SER A 190 -17.93 3.41 -11.95
CA SER A 190 -16.85 3.09 -12.88
C SER A 190 -15.93 4.29 -13.10
N GLU A 191 -14.65 4.14 -12.82
CA GLU A 191 -13.67 5.21 -13.05
C GLU A 191 -13.63 5.55 -14.54
N LYS A 192 -13.39 6.80 -14.83
CA LYS A 192 -13.25 7.32 -16.19
C LYS A 192 -12.16 8.37 -16.24
N PHE A 193 -11.47 8.47 -17.35
CA PHE A 193 -10.69 9.65 -17.65
C PHE A 193 -11.60 10.85 -17.91
N ASP A 194 -11.25 12.02 -17.40
CA ASP A 194 -12.09 13.24 -17.47
C ASP A 194 -11.30 14.47 -17.91
N GLN A 195 -10.17 14.77 -17.25
CA GLN A 195 -9.33 15.92 -17.57
C GLN A 195 -8.05 15.49 -18.26
N HIS A 196 -7.66 16.21 -19.27
CA HIS A 196 -6.44 15.92 -20.02
C HIS A 196 -5.81 17.19 -20.63
N SER A 197 -4.52 17.10 -20.96
CA SER A 197 -3.86 18.12 -21.76
C SER A 197 -4.43 18.14 -23.19
N ARG A 198 -4.21 19.25 -23.90
CA ARG A 198 -4.70 19.43 -25.27
C ARG A 198 -4.18 18.34 -26.25
N GLU A 199 -3.02 17.79 -25.95
CA GLU A 199 -2.31 16.82 -26.80
C GLU A 199 -2.87 15.40 -26.68
N ALA A 200 -3.59 15.09 -25.60
CA ALA A 200 -4.24 13.81 -25.40
C ALA A 200 -5.71 13.84 -25.87
N THR A 201 -6.26 12.67 -26.11
CA THR A 201 -7.69 12.46 -26.36
C THR A 201 -8.23 11.38 -25.43
N ILE A 202 -9.53 11.49 -25.14
CA ILE A 202 -10.26 10.50 -24.36
C ILE A 202 -11.26 9.84 -25.28
N GLU A 203 -11.21 8.52 -25.36
CA GLU A 203 -12.05 7.68 -26.22
C GLU A 203 -12.99 6.80 -25.38
N GLU A 204 -13.94 6.15 -26.02
CA GLU A 204 -14.85 5.16 -25.44
C GLU A 204 -15.53 5.64 -24.13
N SER A 205 -16.13 6.84 -24.20
CA SER A 205 -16.87 7.45 -23.09
C SER A 205 -16.05 7.56 -21.78
N GLY A 206 -14.73 7.77 -21.90
CA GLY A 206 -13.84 7.95 -20.76
C GLY A 206 -13.03 6.72 -20.38
N ALA A 207 -13.21 5.59 -21.05
CA ALA A 207 -12.50 4.36 -20.70
C ALA A 207 -11.05 4.35 -21.20
N VAL A 208 -10.73 5.04 -22.28
CA VAL A 208 -9.42 5.01 -22.93
C VAL A 208 -8.83 6.40 -23.03
N ALA A 209 -7.57 6.54 -22.69
CA ALA A 209 -6.77 7.72 -22.93
C ALA A 209 -5.67 7.43 -23.97
N VAL A 210 -5.50 8.36 -24.91
CA VAL A 210 -4.58 8.24 -26.05
C VAL A 210 -3.69 9.46 -26.10
N ASN A 211 -2.37 9.26 -26.23
CA ASN A 211 -1.45 10.34 -26.50
C ASN A 211 -1.46 10.72 -27.99
N GLY A 212 -1.29 11.99 -28.28
CA GLY A 212 -1.25 12.48 -29.66
C GLY A 212 -0.03 12.00 -30.45
N ARG A 213 -0.07 12.23 -31.78
CA ARG A 213 1.08 11.97 -32.65
C ARG A 213 2.12 13.08 -32.50
N ASN A 214 3.39 12.71 -32.47
CA ASN A 214 4.52 13.65 -32.45
C ASN A 214 4.50 14.66 -31.26
N VAL A 215 3.84 14.31 -30.17
CA VAL A 215 3.83 15.09 -28.94
C VAL A 215 4.64 14.36 -27.86
N GLY A 216 5.17 15.13 -26.93
CA GLY A 216 5.86 14.59 -25.77
C GLY A 216 4.86 14.22 -24.68
N HIS A 217 5.04 14.82 -23.52
CA HIS A 217 4.21 14.56 -22.34
C HIS A 217 2.75 15.02 -22.51
N SER A 218 1.84 14.17 -22.07
CA SER A 218 0.43 14.52 -21.92
C SER A 218 -0.07 14.00 -20.58
N TYR A 219 -0.74 14.85 -19.82
CA TYR A 219 -1.40 14.42 -18.59
C TYR A 219 -2.85 14.00 -18.84
N ILE A 220 -3.29 13.02 -18.12
CA ILE A 220 -4.67 12.55 -18.08
C ILE A 220 -5.03 12.22 -16.61
N LEU A 221 -6.17 12.76 -16.17
CA LEU A 221 -6.64 12.57 -14.80
C LEU A 221 -7.95 11.80 -14.78
N GLY A 222 -8.12 10.98 -13.75
CA GLY A 222 -9.38 10.31 -13.49
C GLY A 222 -10.47 11.29 -13.04
N LYS A 223 -11.73 10.90 -13.21
CA LYS A 223 -12.89 11.69 -12.81
C LYS A 223 -13.14 11.66 -11.31
N ASN A 224 -13.02 10.47 -10.74
CA ASN A 224 -13.38 10.24 -9.34
C ASN A 224 -12.28 10.72 -8.38
N VAL A 225 -12.71 11.07 -7.17
CA VAL A 225 -11.82 11.49 -6.07
C VAL A 225 -12.05 10.54 -4.91
N TYR A 226 -10.98 9.92 -4.43
CA TYR A 226 -11.00 8.85 -3.45
C TYR A 226 -10.43 9.31 -2.11
N GLN A 227 -11.09 8.95 -1.02
CA GLN A 227 -10.66 9.23 0.36
C GLN A 227 -10.41 7.97 1.19
N GLN A 228 -10.79 6.81 0.66
CA GLN A 228 -10.66 5.52 1.31
C GLN A 228 -9.69 4.61 0.56
N GLY A 229 -10.14 3.44 0.15
CA GLY A 229 -9.36 2.51 -0.65
C GLY A 229 -9.94 2.34 -2.04
N ILE A 230 -9.09 2.12 -3.03
CA ILE A 230 -9.52 1.74 -4.37
C ILE A 230 -8.51 0.83 -5.05
N LEU A 231 -9.02 -0.08 -5.88
CA LEU A 231 -8.26 -0.83 -6.87
C LEU A 231 -8.68 -0.38 -8.27
N LEU A 232 -7.72 0.07 -9.06
CA LEU A 232 -7.91 0.37 -10.48
C LEU A 232 -7.04 -0.57 -11.31
N LYS A 233 -7.66 -1.28 -12.27
CA LYS A 233 -6.95 -2.07 -13.27
C LYS A 233 -6.79 -1.27 -14.54
N LEU A 234 -5.57 -1.12 -15.00
CA LEU A 234 -5.21 -0.32 -16.18
C LEU A 234 -4.49 -1.21 -17.19
N LYS A 235 -5.03 -1.33 -18.39
CA LYS A 235 -4.42 -2.08 -19.49
C LYS A 235 -3.59 -1.14 -20.37
N LEU A 236 -2.36 -1.52 -20.64
CA LEU A 236 -1.45 -0.85 -21.56
C LEU A 236 -1.77 -1.31 -22.99
N GLU A 237 -2.75 -0.68 -23.64
CA GLU A 237 -3.23 -1.11 -24.98
C GLU A 237 -2.22 -0.85 -26.08
N SER A 238 -1.55 0.31 -26.03
CA SER A 238 -0.40 0.61 -26.85
C SER A 238 0.66 1.25 -25.97
N PHE A 239 1.84 0.68 -25.97
CA PHE A 239 2.96 1.15 -25.18
C PHE A 239 4.26 1.02 -25.96
N GLN A 240 4.70 2.14 -26.52
CA GLN A 240 5.99 2.18 -27.19
C GLN A 240 7.11 2.13 -26.13
N ASP A 241 7.70 0.97 -25.97
CA ASP A 241 8.69 0.67 -24.93
C ASP A 241 9.94 1.56 -24.94
N LYS A 242 10.16 2.33 -25.99
CA LYS A 242 11.28 3.29 -26.10
C LYS A 242 11.08 4.51 -25.22
N GLU A 243 9.86 4.87 -24.98
CA GLU A 243 9.44 6.00 -24.18
C GLU A 243 9.13 5.54 -22.73
N TRP A 244 8.28 6.27 -22.04
CA TRP A 244 7.85 5.88 -20.71
C TRP A 244 6.41 6.35 -20.43
N MET A 245 5.76 5.68 -19.54
CA MET A 245 4.43 6.01 -19.06
C MET A 245 4.51 6.18 -17.53
N PHE A 246 3.79 7.16 -17.01
CA PHE A 246 3.61 7.35 -15.58
C PHE A 246 2.21 6.93 -15.18
N VAL A 247 2.11 6.16 -14.09
CA VAL A 247 0.86 5.78 -13.43
C VAL A 247 0.99 6.06 -11.94
N GLY A 248 -0.01 6.71 -11.37
CA GLY A 248 -0.03 7.05 -9.96
C GLY A 248 -1.28 7.79 -9.54
N VAL A 249 -1.15 8.56 -8.46
CA VAL A 249 -2.23 9.38 -7.92
C VAL A 249 -1.79 10.84 -7.80
N LEU A 250 -2.76 11.72 -7.89
CA LEU A 250 -2.61 13.15 -7.65
C LEU A 250 -3.55 13.55 -6.51
N ARG A 251 -3.11 14.44 -5.64
CA ARG A 251 -3.96 15.02 -4.61
C ARG A 251 -5.20 15.66 -5.24
N GLY A 252 -6.37 15.38 -4.68
CA GLY A 252 -7.67 15.72 -5.27
C GLY A 252 -7.90 17.23 -5.47
N ASP A 253 -7.26 18.07 -4.65
CA ASP A 253 -7.32 19.54 -4.73
C ASP A 253 -6.21 20.14 -5.63
N ALA A 254 -5.28 19.33 -6.13
CA ALA A 254 -4.20 19.82 -6.99
C ALA A 254 -4.74 20.27 -8.36
N LYS A 255 -4.19 21.41 -8.82
CA LYS A 255 -4.51 21.98 -10.13
C LYS A 255 -3.27 21.98 -11.03
N PRO A 256 -3.46 21.90 -12.35
CA PRO A 256 -2.36 22.08 -13.28
C PRO A 256 -1.64 23.41 -13.00
N PRO A 257 -0.30 23.42 -12.90
CA PRO A 257 0.45 24.64 -12.76
C PRO A 257 0.41 25.48 -14.07
N GLU A 258 0.62 26.79 -13.98
CA GLU A 258 0.67 27.65 -15.15
C GLU A 258 1.91 27.37 -16.03
N VAL A 259 3.01 26.95 -15.40
CA VAL A 259 4.26 26.59 -16.08
C VAL A 259 4.38 25.08 -16.16
N ASP A 260 4.69 24.55 -17.33
CA ASP A 260 4.86 23.13 -17.62
C ASP A 260 3.67 22.23 -17.19
N PRO A 261 2.41 22.56 -17.59
CA PRO A 261 1.24 21.80 -17.19
C PRO A 261 1.24 20.36 -17.73
N LEU A 262 2.05 20.05 -18.73
CA LEU A 262 2.09 18.72 -19.37
C LEU A 262 2.72 17.63 -18.50
N TYR A 263 3.45 18.00 -17.47
CA TYR A 263 4.26 17.09 -16.64
C TYR A 263 3.57 16.76 -15.32
N SER A 264 2.39 16.13 -15.36
CA SER A 264 1.60 15.86 -14.13
C SER A 264 2.33 15.04 -13.07
N HIS A 265 3.29 14.22 -13.47
CA HIS A 265 4.15 13.48 -12.55
C HIS A 265 5.06 14.40 -11.69
N LYS A 266 5.33 15.63 -12.16
CA LYS A 266 6.12 16.65 -11.44
C LYS A 266 5.26 17.58 -10.57
N TRP A 267 3.94 17.49 -10.63
CA TRP A 267 3.11 18.40 -9.86
C TRP A 267 3.19 18.10 -8.37
N ASN A 268 3.11 19.15 -7.56
CA ASN A 268 2.98 18.99 -6.11
C ASN A 268 1.71 18.17 -5.79
N GLY A 269 1.87 17.15 -4.96
CA GLY A 269 0.80 16.18 -4.67
C GLY A 269 0.74 14.99 -5.62
N SER A 270 1.69 14.83 -6.56
CA SER A 270 1.78 13.67 -7.44
C SER A 270 2.67 12.58 -6.84
N TYR A 271 2.16 11.36 -6.82
CA TYR A 271 2.84 10.15 -6.30
C TYR A 271 2.63 9.00 -7.28
N GLY A 272 3.68 8.29 -7.66
CA GLY A 272 3.56 7.17 -8.59
C GLY A 272 4.88 6.75 -9.23
N TRP A 273 4.75 6.04 -10.33
CA TRP A 273 5.89 5.39 -11.00
C TRP A 273 5.86 5.67 -12.50
N ALA A 274 7.02 6.04 -13.01
CA ALA A 274 7.27 6.04 -14.44
C ALA A 274 8.07 4.82 -14.83
N PHE A 275 7.63 4.11 -15.85
CA PHE A 275 8.25 2.89 -16.35
C PHE A 275 8.31 2.88 -17.87
N GLY A 276 9.37 2.28 -18.40
CA GLY A 276 9.63 2.20 -19.84
C GLY A 276 10.91 1.45 -20.12
N ARG A 277 11.37 1.44 -21.37
CA ARG A 277 12.55 0.66 -21.74
C ARG A 277 13.85 1.25 -21.20
N LYS A 278 14.01 2.57 -21.30
CA LYS A 278 15.23 3.28 -20.92
C LYS A 278 15.14 3.90 -19.53
N TYR A 279 13.95 4.24 -19.11
CA TYR A 279 13.70 5.03 -17.91
C TYR A 279 12.83 4.26 -16.94
N GLY A 280 13.14 4.39 -15.67
CA GLY A 280 12.33 3.95 -14.56
C GLY A 280 12.53 4.89 -13.40
N SER A 281 11.47 5.46 -12.85
CA SER A 281 11.57 6.40 -11.73
C SER A 281 10.35 6.30 -10.81
N VAL A 282 10.59 6.60 -9.55
CA VAL A 282 9.57 6.77 -8.51
C VAL A 282 9.41 8.25 -8.28
N TRP A 283 8.18 8.72 -8.19
CA TRP A 283 7.84 10.10 -7.94
C TRP A 283 7.11 10.23 -6.61
N ASN A 284 7.61 11.10 -5.76
CA ASN A 284 7.07 11.36 -4.43
C ASN A 284 6.85 12.86 -4.29
N ASN A 285 5.58 13.29 -4.20
CA ASN A 285 5.19 14.69 -4.14
C ASN A 285 5.79 15.52 -5.28
N GLY A 286 5.81 14.98 -6.49
CA GLY A 286 6.35 15.63 -7.68
C GLY A 286 7.88 15.60 -7.81
N ALA A 287 8.60 15.07 -6.82
CA ALA A 287 10.04 14.87 -6.89
C ALA A 287 10.38 13.46 -7.37
N GLY A 288 11.13 13.35 -8.46
CA GLY A 288 11.49 12.08 -9.10
C GLY A 288 12.83 11.54 -8.65
N LYS A 289 12.90 10.21 -8.48
CA LYS A 289 14.14 9.46 -8.22
C LYS A 289 14.23 8.25 -9.15
N ASN A 290 15.36 8.07 -9.81
CA ASN A 290 15.58 6.92 -10.68
C ASN A 290 15.48 5.60 -9.92
N LYS A 291 14.83 4.61 -10.55
CA LYS A 291 14.69 3.24 -10.04
C LYS A 291 14.80 2.24 -11.18
N ASP A 292 15.95 1.61 -11.31
CA ASP A 292 16.27 0.68 -12.41
C ASP A 292 15.32 -0.53 -12.46
N ALA A 293 14.80 -0.97 -11.33
CA ALA A 293 13.82 -2.06 -11.24
C ALA A 293 12.52 -1.80 -12.02
N LEU A 294 12.24 -0.55 -12.39
CA LEU A 294 11.09 -0.15 -13.21
C LEU A 294 11.39 -0.14 -14.71
N ARG A 295 12.65 -0.36 -15.11
CA ARG A 295 13.00 -0.48 -16.54
C ARG A 295 12.53 -1.83 -17.07
N LYS A 296 11.89 -1.83 -18.24
CA LYS A 296 11.40 -3.04 -18.92
C LYS A 296 10.47 -3.91 -18.05
N ILE A 297 9.81 -3.32 -17.06
CA ILE A 297 8.95 -4.07 -16.14
C ILE A 297 7.60 -4.40 -16.77
N ALA A 298 7.16 -3.59 -17.71
CA ALA A 298 5.89 -3.73 -18.42
C ALA A 298 6.08 -3.59 -19.94
N LYS A 299 5.17 -4.17 -20.70
CA LYS A 299 5.10 -4.14 -22.16
C LYS A 299 3.67 -3.90 -22.60
N GLU A 300 3.48 -3.64 -23.90
CA GLU A 300 2.17 -3.57 -24.52
C GLU A 300 1.33 -4.83 -24.24
N GLY A 301 0.07 -4.64 -23.96
CA GLY A 301 -0.88 -5.69 -23.58
C GLY A 301 -0.91 -6.04 -22.09
N ASP A 302 0.10 -5.65 -21.31
CA ASP A 302 0.12 -5.89 -19.87
C ASP A 302 -0.97 -5.09 -19.15
N THR A 303 -1.41 -5.62 -18.01
CA THR A 303 -2.30 -4.93 -17.06
C THR A 303 -1.49 -4.56 -15.82
N VAL A 304 -1.68 -3.35 -15.34
CA VAL A 304 -1.15 -2.91 -14.05
C VAL A 304 -2.30 -2.60 -13.09
N GLU A 305 -2.12 -2.89 -11.83
CA GLU A 305 -3.11 -2.63 -10.79
C GLU A 305 -2.60 -1.53 -9.86
N LEU A 306 -3.34 -0.41 -9.81
CA LEU A 306 -3.09 0.70 -8.90
C LEU A 306 -3.98 0.53 -7.67
N VAL A 307 -3.37 0.30 -6.51
CA VAL A 307 -4.07 0.13 -5.23
C VAL A 307 -3.78 1.33 -4.34
N LEU A 308 -4.83 2.02 -3.93
CA LEU A 308 -4.77 3.12 -2.98
C LEU A 308 -5.34 2.63 -1.63
N ASN A 309 -4.59 2.80 -0.56
CA ASN A 309 -5.04 2.51 0.81
C ASN A 309 -4.83 3.75 1.69
N CYS A 310 -5.88 4.56 1.83
CA CYS A 310 -5.87 5.75 2.68
C CYS A 310 -6.14 5.45 4.16
N LEU A 311 -6.67 4.26 4.48
CA LEU A 311 -7.12 3.87 5.82
C LEU A 311 -6.05 3.12 6.60
N ALA A 312 -4.96 2.74 5.95
CA ALA A 312 -3.82 2.14 6.61
C ALA A 312 -3.26 3.06 7.72
N SER A 313 -2.61 2.47 8.72
CA SER A 313 -1.87 3.22 9.74
C SER A 313 -0.85 4.17 9.11
N LYS A 314 -0.25 3.73 8.00
CA LYS A 314 0.54 4.52 7.06
C LYS A 314 -0.11 4.43 5.68
N PRO A 315 -0.88 5.46 5.28
CA PRO A 315 -1.51 5.47 3.96
C PRO A 315 -0.49 5.27 2.85
N LYS A 316 -0.85 4.47 1.86
CA LYS A 316 0.05 4.11 0.77
C LYS A 316 -0.69 3.97 -0.56
N VAL A 317 0.02 4.21 -1.63
CA VAL A 317 -0.35 3.78 -2.98
C VAL A 317 0.61 2.69 -3.43
N SER A 318 0.10 1.66 -4.08
CA SER A 318 0.88 0.53 -4.62
C SER A 318 0.60 0.36 -6.11
N LEU A 319 1.59 -0.09 -6.87
CA LEU A 319 1.45 -0.47 -8.27
C LEU A 319 1.95 -1.91 -8.43
N HIS A 320 1.06 -2.78 -8.88
CA HIS A 320 1.34 -4.19 -9.13
C HIS A 320 1.44 -4.42 -10.63
N PHE A 321 2.43 -5.18 -11.06
CA PHE A 321 2.68 -5.51 -12.46
C PHE A 321 2.37 -6.98 -12.72
N THR A 322 1.99 -7.30 -13.95
CA THR A 322 1.76 -8.67 -14.43
C THR A 322 2.94 -9.61 -14.15
N SER A 323 4.14 -9.06 -14.01
CA SER A 323 5.35 -9.82 -13.63
C SER A 323 5.38 -10.28 -12.16
N GLY A 324 4.36 -9.97 -11.36
CA GLY A 324 4.30 -10.22 -9.92
C GLY A 324 5.13 -9.26 -9.07
N LYS A 325 5.75 -8.23 -9.67
CA LYS A 325 6.46 -7.20 -8.91
C LYS A 325 5.51 -6.13 -8.42
N GLU A 326 5.72 -5.71 -7.18
CA GLU A 326 4.95 -4.65 -6.52
C GLU A 326 5.88 -3.54 -6.03
N PHE A 327 5.40 -2.30 -6.12
CA PHE A 327 6.04 -1.12 -5.56
C PHE A 327 5.02 -0.32 -4.76
N HIS A 328 5.44 0.28 -3.66
CA HIS A 328 4.59 1.12 -2.83
C HIS A 328 5.27 2.44 -2.46
N ILE A 329 4.47 3.46 -2.23
CA ILE A 329 4.88 4.80 -1.76
C ILE A 329 3.94 5.18 -0.61
N GLU A 330 4.50 5.61 0.52
CA GLU A 330 3.71 6.22 1.58
C GLU A 330 3.21 7.60 1.12
N ILE A 331 1.95 7.90 1.41
CA ILE A 331 1.28 9.15 1.05
C ILE A 331 0.75 9.85 2.30
N PRO A 332 0.55 11.18 2.29
CA PRO A 332 0.01 11.91 3.42
C PRO A 332 -1.36 11.42 3.86
N LYS A 333 -1.62 11.43 5.17
CA LYS A 333 -2.94 11.16 5.76
C LYS A 333 -3.94 12.27 5.44
N SER A 334 -5.22 11.92 5.51
CA SER A 334 -6.34 12.88 5.44
C SER A 334 -6.37 13.72 4.15
N GLN A 335 -5.93 13.13 3.04
CA GLN A 335 -6.02 13.72 1.71
C GLN A 335 -6.98 12.91 0.83
N SER A 336 -7.54 13.58 -0.17
CA SER A 336 -8.25 12.94 -1.25
C SER A 336 -7.33 12.77 -2.47
N TRP A 337 -7.59 11.74 -3.27
CA TRP A 337 -6.71 11.33 -4.36
C TRP A 337 -7.51 11.05 -5.62
N ARG A 338 -6.92 11.30 -6.77
CA ARG A 338 -7.47 10.94 -8.08
C ARG A 338 -6.42 10.23 -8.92
N LEU A 339 -6.85 9.43 -9.88
CA LEU A 339 -5.97 8.78 -10.83
C LEU A 339 -5.16 9.84 -11.60
N ASN A 340 -3.86 9.63 -11.72
CA ASN A 340 -2.95 10.46 -12.51
C ASN A 340 -2.12 9.59 -13.46
N VAL A 341 -2.29 9.82 -14.73
CA VAL A 341 -1.53 9.19 -15.81
C VAL A 341 -0.78 10.26 -16.60
N ASN A 342 0.45 9.98 -17.00
CA ASN A 342 1.18 10.81 -17.93
C ASN A 342 1.77 9.92 -19.03
N LEU A 343 1.41 10.20 -20.26
CA LEU A 343 1.86 9.50 -21.44
C LEU A 343 2.97 10.27 -22.13
N HIS A 344 3.92 9.58 -22.76
CA HIS A 344 5.04 10.22 -23.46
C HIS A 344 5.22 9.69 -24.89
N GLY A 345 4.98 8.41 -25.13
CA GLY A 345 5.10 7.81 -26.45
C GLY A 345 3.96 8.24 -27.40
N SER A 346 4.29 8.46 -28.66
CA SER A 346 3.28 8.76 -29.70
C SER A 346 2.28 7.63 -29.83
N ASN A 347 0.99 7.95 -29.73
CA ASN A 347 -0.12 7.00 -29.77
C ASN A 347 -0.12 5.96 -28.62
N ASP A 348 0.61 6.18 -27.52
CA ASP A 348 0.45 5.37 -26.33
C ASP A 348 -1.01 5.39 -25.88
N LYS A 349 -1.53 4.21 -25.53
CA LYS A 349 -2.91 4.01 -25.09
C LYS A 349 -2.96 3.29 -23.75
N ILE A 350 -3.79 3.80 -22.85
CA ILE A 350 -4.09 3.18 -21.58
C ILE A 350 -5.60 3.10 -21.39
N ARG A 351 -6.08 1.95 -20.96
CA ARG A 351 -7.50 1.68 -20.71
C ARG A 351 -7.75 1.43 -19.22
N ILE A 352 -8.79 2.05 -18.69
CA ILE A 352 -9.38 1.68 -17.40
C ILE A 352 -10.26 0.44 -17.61
N MET A 353 -9.98 -0.63 -16.87
CA MET A 353 -10.76 -1.86 -16.89
C MET A 353 -11.80 -1.76 -15.76
N ASN A 354 -13.05 -1.45 -16.14
CA ASN A 354 -14.18 -1.50 -15.22
C ASN A 354 -14.76 -2.92 -15.26
N GLU A 355 -14.67 -3.66 -14.16
CA GLU A 355 -15.27 -5.01 -13.99
C GLU A 355 -16.69 -4.90 -13.46
#